data_fb7a88a163e9f9bbd81d70db00b1a2a4
#
_entry.id   fb7a88a163e9f9bbd81d70db00b1a2a4
#
_cell.length_a   1.000
_cell.length_b   1.000
_cell.length_c   1.000
_cell.angle_alpha   90.00
_cell.angle_beta   90.00
_cell.angle_gamma   90.00
#
_symmetry.space_group_name_H-M   'P 1'
#
loop_
_entity.id
_entity.type
_entity.pdbx_description
1 polymer ?
#
loop_
_entity_poly.entity_id
_entity_poly.type
_entity_poly.pdbx_seq_one_letter_code
_entity_poly.pdbx_strand_id
1 'polypeptide(L)'
;MKSLTIILIAFAIGIGVAIGAPATAQAPLPTFDQLQSQMAYANPKMYARKQLTAFGFAKAEYKCLTHLWTKESHWNYKSKNPKSSAFGIAQILGETAKEPHIQINKGIRYIIKRYDTPCNAWKFWQRHNYY
;
A
#
# COMPACT_ATOMS: atom_id res chain seq x y z
N MET A 1 -54.59 26.36 -66.95
CA MET A 1 -53.30 27.03 -66.65
C MET A 1 -52.97 26.75 -65.19
N LYS A 2 -51.96 25.88 -64.95
CA LYS A 2 -51.59 25.43 -63.60
C LYS A 2 -50.36 26.22 -63.16
N SER A 3 -50.52 27.05 -62.17
CA SER A 3 -49.44 27.85 -61.55
C SER A 3 -48.57 26.97 -60.73
N LEU A 4 -47.25 26.96 -61.04
CA LEU A 4 -46.23 26.18 -60.35
C LEU A 4 -45.60 27.07 -59.27
N THR A 5 -45.93 26.81 -58.00
CA THR A 5 -45.35 27.54 -56.87
C THR A 5 -44.02 26.89 -56.50
N ILE A 6 -42.95 27.61 -56.71
CA ILE A 6 -41.59 27.19 -56.33
C ILE A 6 -41.41 27.57 -54.84
N ILE A 7 -41.30 26.55 -53.96
CA ILE A 7 -40.92 26.74 -52.55
C ILE A 7 -39.40 26.72 -52.45
N LEU A 8 -38.85 27.90 -52.14
CA LEU A 8 -37.44 28.02 -51.78
C LEU A 8 -37.22 27.61 -50.34
N ILE A 9 -36.60 26.44 -50.18
CA ILE A 9 -36.17 25.98 -48.85
C ILE A 9 -34.82 26.63 -48.54
N ALA A 10 -34.80 27.58 -47.66
CA ALA A 10 -33.55 28.18 -47.13
C ALA A 10 -32.88 27.17 -46.17
N PHE A 11 -31.76 26.62 -46.58
CA PHE A 11 -30.86 25.86 -45.69
C PHE A 11 -30.13 26.83 -44.78
N ALA A 12 -30.55 26.92 -43.51
CA ALA A 12 -29.78 27.59 -42.47
C ALA A 12 -28.60 26.69 -42.09
N ILE A 13 -27.40 27.06 -42.51
CA ILE A 13 -26.15 26.41 -42.04
C ILE A 13 -25.91 26.93 -40.62
N GLY A 14 -26.34 26.14 -39.62
CA GLY A 14 -25.99 26.36 -38.23
C GLY A 14 -24.50 26.05 -38.02
N ILE A 15 -23.68 27.09 -37.86
CA ILE A 15 -22.30 26.93 -37.37
C ILE A 15 -22.40 26.54 -35.91
N GLY A 16 -22.38 25.23 -35.68
CA GLY A 16 -22.24 24.66 -34.32
C GLY A 16 -20.86 24.97 -33.78
N VAL A 17 -20.74 25.93 -32.89
CA VAL A 17 -19.53 26.12 -32.08
C VAL A 17 -19.45 24.91 -31.14
N ALA A 18 -18.58 23.94 -31.46
CA ALA A 18 -18.25 22.88 -30.55
C ALA A 18 -17.50 23.50 -29.35
N ILE A 19 -18.22 23.71 -28.25
CA ILE A 19 -17.60 24.06 -26.97
C ILE A 19 -16.85 22.79 -26.55
N GLY A 20 -15.53 22.76 -26.81
CA GLY A 20 -14.66 21.71 -26.35
C GLY A 20 -14.80 21.57 -24.84
N ALA A 21 -15.24 20.40 -24.35
CA ALA A 21 -15.20 20.12 -22.92
C ALA A 21 -13.76 20.35 -22.42
N PRO A 22 -13.58 20.97 -21.25
CA PRO A 22 -12.25 21.17 -20.69
C PRO A 22 -11.59 19.80 -20.55
N ALA A 23 -10.39 19.65 -21.13
CA ALA A 23 -9.59 18.45 -20.93
C ALA A 23 -9.40 18.27 -19.42
N THR A 24 -10.05 17.26 -18.84
CA THR A 24 -9.83 16.92 -17.43
C THR A 24 -8.38 16.55 -17.28
N ALA A 25 -7.60 17.38 -16.60
CA ALA A 25 -6.21 17.11 -16.30
C ALA A 25 -6.16 15.78 -15.52
N GLN A 26 -5.61 14.75 -16.14
CA GLN A 26 -5.43 13.46 -15.47
C GLN A 26 -4.49 13.65 -14.29
N ALA A 27 -4.87 13.10 -13.13
CA ALA A 27 -4.01 13.12 -11.97
C ALA A 27 -2.65 12.47 -12.29
N PRO A 28 -1.53 13.01 -11.78
CA PRO A 28 -0.22 12.45 -12.02
C PRO A 28 -0.18 10.99 -11.55
N LEU A 29 0.56 10.16 -12.27
CA LEU A 29 0.77 8.76 -11.89
C LEU A 29 1.39 8.68 -10.50
N PRO A 30 0.97 7.70 -9.68
CA PRO A 30 1.51 7.54 -8.34
C PRO A 30 3.00 7.22 -8.38
N THR A 31 3.77 7.79 -7.47
CA THR A 31 5.19 7.48 -7.28
C THR A 31 5.38 6.05 -6.78
N PHE A 32 6.61 5.53 -6.90
CA PHE A 32 6.94 4.21 -6.37
C PHE A 32 6.61 4.09 -4.86
N ASP A 33 6.94 5.11 -4.08
CA ASP A 33 6.65 5.12 -2.63
C ASP A 33 5.14 5.12 -2.35
N GLN A 34 4.36 5.88 -3.10
CA GLN A 34 2.90 5.87 -3.00
C GLN A 34 2.32 4.48 -3.31
N LEU A 35 2.83 3.79 -4.34
CA LEU A 35 2.41 2.42 -4.65
C LEU A 35 2.77 1.42 -3.54
N GLN A 36 3.97 1.54 -2.95
CA GLN A 36 4.39 0.72 -1.81
C GLN A 36 3.49 0.95 -0.60
N SER A 37 3.20 2.20 -0.30
CA SER A 37 2.30 2.60 0.77
C SER A 37 0.89 2.02 0.56
N GLN A 38 0.29 2.23 -0.60
CA GLN A 38 -1.04 1.70 -0.93
C GLN A 38 -1.10 0.18 -0.78
N MET A 39 -0.08 -0.54 -1.27
CA MET A 39 0.00 -1.99 -1.15
C MET A 39 0.06 -2.44 0.32
N ALA A 40 0.83 -1.76 1.15
CA ALA A 40 0.98 -2.11 2.56
C ALA A 40 -0.28 -1.79 3.37
N TYR A 41 -1.01 -0.72 3.05
CA TYR A 41 -2.32 -0.43 3.65
C TYR A 41 -3.37 -1.46 3.24
N ALA A 42 -3.42 -1.84 1.96
CA ALA A 42 -4.38 -2.81 1.46
C ALA A 42 -4.12 -4.23 1.98
N ASN A 43 -2.86 -4.65 2.03
CA ASN A 43 -2.47 -5.98 2.50
C ASN A 43 -1.03 -5.99 3.06
N PRO A 44 -0.86 -5.67 4.36
CA PRO A 44 0.46 -5.61 4.97
C PRO A 44 1.21 -6.95 4.94
N LYS A 45 0.49 -8.07 5.03
CA LYS A 45 1.09 -9.40 4.94
C LYS A 45 1.68 -9.70 3.57
N MET A 46 0.94 -9.35 2.51
CA MET A 46 1.45 -9.52 1.14
C MET A 46 2.64 -8.60 0.87
N TYR A 47 2.59 -7.37 1.35
CA TYR A 47 3.71 -6.44 1.25
C TYR A 47 4.97 -7.01 1.93
N ALA A 48 4.85 -7.47 3.18
CA ALA A 48 5.96 -8.07 3.92
C ALA A 48 6.54 -9.31 3.21
N ARG A 49 5.68 -10.16 2.62
CA ARG A 49 6.12 -11.31 1.82
C ARG A 49 6.98 -10.88 0.63
N LYS A 50 6.58 -9.84 -0.11
CA LYS A 50 7.36 -9.30 -1.23
C LYS A 50 8.71 -8.77 -0.75
N GLN A 51 8.73 -8.05 0.39
CA GLN A 51 9.97 -7.54 0.97
C GLN A 51 10.92 -8.69 1.37
N LEU A 52 10.43 -9.73 2.06
CA LEU A 52 11.26 -10.88 2.41
C LEU A 52 11.85 -11.57 1.18
N THR A 53 11.06 -11.73 0.11
CA THR A 53 11.56 -12.28 -1.16
C THR A 53 12.66 -11.39 -1.75
N ALA A 54 12.50 -10.07 -1.70
CA ALA A 54 13.52 -9.11 -2.17
C ALA A 54 14.82 -9.17 -1.34
N PHE A 55 14.74 -9.52 -0.05
CA PHE A 55 15.90 -9.81 0.80
C PHE A 55 16.49 -11.22 0.61
N GLY A 56 15.94 -12.03 -0.28
CA GLY A 56 16.41 -13.39 -0.56
C GLY A 56 15.93 -14.48 0.41
N PHE A 57 14.95 -14.17 1.25
CA PHE A 57 14.43 -15.15 2.21
C PHE A 57 13.50 -16.19 1.56
N ALA A 58 13.63 -17.44 2.02
CA ALA A 58 12.76 -18.53 1.62
C ALA A 58 11.32 -18.35 2.16
N LYS A 59 10.35 -19.03 1.51
CA LYS A 59 8.93 -18.99 1.90
C LYS A 59 8.68 -19.38 3.38
N ALA A 60 9.52 -20.24 3.93
CA ALA A 60 9.42 -20.65 5.34
C ALA A 60 9.59 -19.46 6.30
N GLU A 61 10.49 -18.53 5.99
CA GLU A 61 10.74 -17.33 6.80
C GLU A 61 9.51 -16.42 6.88
N TYR A 62 8.72 -16.34 5.81
CA TYR A 62 7.47 -15.61 5.82
C TYR A 62 6.43 -16.21 6.80
N LYS A 63 6.37 -17.54 6.91
CA LYS A 63 5.49 -18.19 7.90
C LYS A 63 5.88 -17.78 9.33
N CYS A 64 7.17 -17.81 9.63
CA CYS A 64 7.69 -17.40 10.93
C CYS A 64 7.37 -15.93 11.23
N LEU A 65 7.61 -15.04 10.26
CA LEU A 65 7.26 -13.62 10.38
C LEU A 65 5.76 -13.42 10.64
N THR A 66 4.92 -14.19 9.94
CA THR A 66 3.47 -14.11 10.11
C THR A 66 3.05 -14.48 11.52
N HIS A 67 3.59 -15.55 12.09
CA HIS A 67 3.34 -15.92 13.47
C HIS A 67 3.81 -14.86 14.46
N LEU A 68 5.03 -14.38 14.30
CA LEU A 68 5.65 -13.39 15.16
C LEU A 68 4.81 -12.10 15.22
N TRP A 69 4.54 -11.47 14.08
CA TRP A 69 3.82 -10.19 14.06
C TRP A 69 2.32 -10.32 14.29
N THR A 70 1.76 -11.52 14.18
CA THR A 70 0.41 -11.79 14.69
C THR A 70 0.39 -11.73 16.21
N LYS A 71 1.41 -12.25 16.88
CA LYS A 71 1.53 -12.16 18.35
C LYS A 71 1.82 -10.75 18.84
N GLU A 72 2.60 -9.96 18.08
CA GLU A 72 2.99 -8.59 18.46
C GLU A 72 1.83 -7.59 18.33
N SER A 73 1.14 -7.59 17.21
CA SER A 73 0.16 -6.53 16.90
C SER A 73 -1.08 -6.99 16.14
N HIS A 74 -1.19 -8.28 15.81
CA HIS A 74 -2.15 -8.79 14.82
C HIS A 74 -2.04 -8.05 13.46
N TRP A 75 -0.82 -7.60 13.09
CA TRP A 75 -0.56 -6.82 11.89
C TRP A 75 -1.19 -5.41 11.88
N ASN A 76 -1.56 -4.90 13.03
CA ASN A 76 -2.17 -3.59 13.16
C ASN A 76 -1.08 -2.50 13.22
N TYR A 77 -0.98 -1.69 12.17
CA TYR A 77 -0.01 -0.59 12.09
C TYR A 77 -0.28 0.56 13.08
N LYS A 78 -1.47 0.58 13.70
CA LYS A 78 -1.83 1.54 14.75
C LYS A 78 -1.67 0.99 16.16
N SER A 79 -1.24 -0.27 16.30
CA SER A 79 -1.09 -0.91 17.61
C SER A 79 -0.08 -0.16 18.48
N LYS A 80 -0.50 0.15 19.71
CA LYS A 80 0.33 0.85 20.69
C LYS A 80 0.38 0.02 21.96
N ASN A 81 1.59 -0.24 22.46
CA ASN A 81 1.77 -0.89 23.75
C ASN A 81 1.57 0.14 24.87
N PRO A 82 0.63 -0.07 25.82
CA PRO A 82 0.37 0.88 26.90
C PRO A 82 1.51 0.94 27.93
N LYS A 83 2.38 -0.07 27.98
CA LYS A 83 3.45 -0.22 28.98
C LYS A 83 4.85 0.09 28.43
N SER A 84 4.97 0.44 27.16
CA SER A 84 6.27 0.72 26.53
C SER A 84 6.13 1.68 25.35
N SER A 85 7.28 2.06 24.74
CA SER A 85 7.29 2.84 23.49
C SER A 85 7.10 2.00 22.23
N ALA A 86 6.79 0.71 22.36
CA ALA A 86 6.56 -0.17 21.20
C ALA A 86 5.30 0.26 20.43
N PHE A 87 5.43 0.33 19.11
CA PHE A 87 4.37 0.80 18.22
C PHE A 87 4.38 0.06 16.88
N GLY A 88 3.19 -0.04 16.28
CA GLY A 88 2.98 -0.51 14.93
C GLY A 88 3.02 -2.03 14.76
N ILE A 89 3.19 -2.49 13.54
CA ILE A 89 3.09 -3.91 13.16
C ILE A 89 4.13 -4.77 13.89
N ALA A 90 5.38 -4.30 13.90
CA ALA A 90 6.52 -5.05 14.44
C ALA A 90 6.78 -4.77 15.94
N GLN A 91 6.03 -3.87 16.56
CA GLN A 91 6.19 -3.48 17.98
C GLN A 91 7.63 -3.10 18.38
N ILE A 92 8.32 -2.39 17.49
CA ILE A 92 9.67 -1.91 17.78
C ILE A 92 9.61 -0.75 18.76
N LEU A 93 10.51 -0.74 19.74
CA LEU A 93 10.65 0.34 20.71
C LEU A 93 11.04 1.65 20.02
N GLY A 94 10.34 2.72 20.35
CA GLY A 94 10.60 4.04 19.78
C GLY A 94 10.16 4.20 18.31
N GLU A 95 9.38 3.29 17.76
CA GLU A 95 8.84 3.44 16.40
C GLU A 95 7.87 4.64 16.32
N THR A 96 8.13 5.52 15.37
CA THR A 96 7.34 6.74 15.14
C THR A 96 6.62 6.77 13.80
N ALA A 97 7.01 5.91 12.86
CA ALA A 97 6.38 5.86 11.54
C ALA A 97 4.91 5.45 11.64
N LYS A 98 4.06 6.14 10.89
CA LYS A 98 2.63 5.85 10.83
C LYS A 98 2.26 4.98 9.64
N GLU A 99 3.11 4.94 8.64
CA GLU A 99 2.92 4.22 7.39
C GLU A 99 3.30 2.74 7.53
N PRO A 100 2.41 1.79 7.22
CA PRO A 100 2.67 0.36 7.41
C PRO A 100 3.87 -0.15 6.60
N HIS A 101 4.12 0.38 5.39
CA HIS A 101 5.26 -0.04 4.59
C HIS A 101 6.60 0.32 5.26
N ILE A 102 6.68 1.49 5.89
CA ILE A 102 7.88 1.92 6.64
C ILE A 102 8.08 1.04 7.86
N GLN A 103 7.03 0.78 8.63
CA GLN A 103 7.07 -0.10 9.81
C GLN A 103 7.54 -1.52 9.45
N ILE A 104 6.99 -2.08 8.36
CA ILE A 104 7.36 -3.42 7.87
C ILE A 104 8.84 -3.45 7.48
N ASN A 105 9.30 -2.49 6.69
CA ASN A 105 10.70 -2.42 6.27
C ASN A 105 11.67 -2.27 7.45
N LYS A 106 11.34 -1.43 8.42
CA LYS A 106 12.13 -1.30 9.65
C LYS A 106 12.11 -2.58 10.48
N GLY A 107 10.94 -3.22 10.60
CA GLY A 107 10.78 -4.48 11.33
C GLY A 107 11.61 -5.61 10.74
N ILE A 108 11.61 -5.77 9.43
CA ILE A 108 12.44 -6.77 8.74
C ILE A 108 13.93 -6.49 8.99
N ARG A 109 14.38 -5.26 8.84
CA ARG A 109 15.78 -4.87 9.10
C ARG A 109 16.19 -5.11 10.56
N TYR A 110 15.30 -4.83 11.50
CA TYR A 110 15.53 -5.11 12.93
C TYR A 110 15.74 -6.62 13.15
N ILE A 111 14.88 -7.46 12.57
CA ILE A 111 14.99 -8.93 12.64
C ILE A 111 16.31 -9.39 12.06
N ILE A 112 16.67 -8.92 10.86
CA ILE A 112 17.94 -9.30 10.21
C ILE A 112 19.14 -8.95 11.12
N LYS A 113 19.15 -7.72 11.64
CA LYS A 113 20.27 -7.25 12.48
C LYS A 113 20.42 -8.02 13.79
N ARG A 114 19.31 -8.45 14.40
CA ARG A 114 19.32 -9.02 15.76
C ARG A 114 19.23 -10.55 15.78
N TYR A 115 18.57 -11.14 14.79
CA TYR A 115 18.26 -12.57 14.77
C TYR A 115 18.66 -13.27 13.48
N ASP A 116 19.21 -12.59 12.50
CA ASP A 116 19.55 -13.02 11.15
C ASP A 116 18.31 -13.39 10.31
N THR A 117 17.35 -14.10 10.87
CA THR A 117 16.17 -14.56 10.12
C THR A 117 14.87 -14.42 10.93
N PRO A 118 13.72 -14.28 10.25
CA PRO A 118 12.41 -14.30 10.90
C PRO A 118 12.13 -15.56 11.73
N CYS A 119 12.59 -16.74 11.29
CA CYS A 119 12.39 -17.96 12.05
C CYS A 119 13.22 -18.00 13.33
N ASN A 120 14.43 -17.43 13.34
CA ASN A 120 15.21 -17.28 14.56
C ASN A 120 14.52 -16.29 15.54
N ALA A 121 14.00 -15.18 15.05
CA ALA A 121 13.22 -14.25 15.86
C ALA A 121 11.98 -14.90 16.46
N TRP A 122 11.26 -15.71 15.67
CA TRP A 122 10.09 -16.46 16.15
C TRP A 122 10.46 -17.50 17.22
N LYS A 123 11.54 -18.25 17.04
CA LYS A 123 12.06 -19.19 18.07
C LYS A 123 12.44 -18.47 19.35
N PHE A 124 13.03 -17.29 19.25
CA PHE A 124 13.34 -16.45 20.40
C PHE A 124 12.07 -16.02 21.13
N TRP A 125 11.09 -15.48 20.38
CA TRP A 125 9.81 -15.08 20.91
C TRP A 125 9.06 -16.19 21.66
N GLN A 126 9.07 -17.42 21.10
CA GLN A 126 8.43 -18.57 21.74
C GLN A 126 9.00 -18.91 23.11
N ARG A 127 10.25 -18.56 23.37
CA ARG A 127 10.91 -18.79 24.66
C ARG A 127 10.77 -17.63 25.64
N HIS A 128 10.66 -16.42 25.14
CA HIS A 128 10.77 -15.20 25.94
C HIS A 128 9.51 -14.33 25.94
N ASN A 129 8.55 -14.57 25.03
CA ASN A 129 7.34 -13.75 24.81
C ASN A 129 7.64 -12.28 24.40
N TYR A 130 8.81 -12.01 23.83
CA TYR A 130 9.23 -10.76 23.19
C TYR A 130 10.36 -11.06 22.20
N TYR A 131 10.70 -10.04 21.37
CA TYR A 131 11.83 -10.14 20.46
C TYR A 131 12.50 -8.78 20.24
#